data_68547e44b131e43cfb21e83dd3f9aad9
#
_entry.id   68547e44b131e43cfb21e83dd3f9aad9
#
_cell.length_a   1.000
_cell.length_b   1.000
_cell.length_c   1.000
_cell.angle_alpha   90.00
_cell.angle_beta   90.00
_cell.angle_gamma   90.00
#
_symmetry.space_group_name_H-M   'P 1'
#
loop_
_entity.id
_entity.type
_entity.pdbx_description
1 polymer ?
#
loop_
_entity_poly.entity_id
_entity_poly.type
_entity_poly.pdbx_seq_one_letter_code
_entity_poly.pdbx_strand_id
1 'polypeptide(L)'
;GTTDHVGTTQVFRDTSAFYHVVLAVDTTQAVEANRIRIYVNGSEVTSFGTSNYPAQNADTDVNTADVHLIGSDEQPNYFSGYLAETVFIDGAQLAASSFGEFNENSGIWVPIDVSGLTFGTNGFLLQFKGENIGTDTSGEGNTWTANSLGSNNIVADSCTNKDSEAITLYPALDSITKNSSVNLTNRNLTHTGTDGDIDTNTKINFVLPSTGKFYFELVAEGSSGLYLGV
;
A
#
# COMPACT_ATOMS: atom_id res chain seq x y z
N GLY A 1 5.45 -11.15 30.16
CA GLY A 1 5.04 -9.77 29.94
C GLY A 1 3.75 -9.73 29.15
N THR A 2 2.85 -8.85 29.47
CA THR A 2 1.68 -8.58 28.63
C THR A 2 2.18 -7.92 27.35
N THR A 3 1.94 -8.56 26.21
CA THR A 3 2.28 -7.99 24.91
C THR A 3 1.37 -6.78 24.67
N ASP A 4 1.94 -5.62 24.39
CA ASP A 4 1.17 -4.45 24.01
C ASP A 4 0.46 -4.77 22.69
N HIS A 5 -0.87 -4.66 22.70
CA HIS A 5 -1.69 -5.07 21.57
C HIS A 5 -2.96 -4.22 21.50
N VAL A 6 -3.11 -3.51 20.41
CA VAL A 6 -4.34 -2.78 20.06
C VAL A 6 -4.89 -3.35 18.77
N GLY A 7 -6.06 -3.97 18.85
CA GLY A 7 -6.73 -4.62 17.72
C GLY A 7 -8.12 -4.05 17.48
N THR A 8 -8.36 -3.49 16.28
CA THR A 8 -9.68 -2.97 15.89
C THR A 8 -10.71 -4.09 15.70
N THR A 9 -11.98 -3.80 15.94
CA THR A 9 -13.11 -4.68 15.56
C THR A 9 -13.49 -4.55 14.09
N GLN A 10 -12.95 -3.54 13.41
CA GLN A 10 -13.22 -3.31 11.98
C GLN A 10 -12.63 -4.43 11.13
N VAL A 11 -13.37 -4.85 10.13
CA VAL A 11 -12.99 -5.91 9.20
C VAL A 11 -12.78 -5.32 7.81
N PHE A 12 -11.62 -5.59 7.23
CA PHE A 12 -11.21 -5.13 5.90
C PHE A 12 -11.40 -6.28 4.91
N ARG A 13 -12.45 -6.23 4.09
CA ARG A 13 -12.85 -7.34 3.19
C ARG A 13 -12.90 -6.94 1.72
N ASP A 14 -12.89 -5.66 1.42
CA ASP A 14 -12.88 -5.19 0.05
C ASP A 14 -11.45 -5.26 -0.51
N THR A 15 -11.19 -6.24 -1.34
CA THR A 15 -9.90 -6.45 -1.99
C THR A 15 -9.72 -5.59 -3.25
N SER A 16 -10.75 -4.85 -3.66
CA SER A 16 -10.71 -3.95 -4.82
C SER A 16 -10.40 -2.49 -4.44
N ALA A 17 -10.35 -2.18 -3.15
CA ALA A 17 -10.10 -0.84 -2.66
C ALA A 17 -8.79 -0.74 -1.86
N PHE A 18 -8.10 0.38 -1.97
CA PHE A 18 -7.02 0.73 -1.06
C PHE A 18 -7.59 1.23 0.27
N TYR A 19 -6.95 0.85 1.34
CA TYR A 19 -7.16 1.40 2.67
C TYR A 19 -5.96 2.26 3.04
N HIS A 20 -6.22 3.51 3.40
CA HIS A 20 -5.19 4.38 3.96
C HIS A 20 -5.18 4.19 5.47
N VAL A 21 -4.07 3.69 6.00
CA VAL A 21 -3.94 3.39 7.44
C VAL A 21 -2.85 4.27 8.03
N VAL A 22 -3.16 4.95 9.13
CA VAL A 22 -2.18 5.70 9.92
C VAL A 22 -2.16 5.12 11.32
N LEU A 23 -0.96 4.74 11.76
CA LEU A 23 -0.67 4.34 13.13
C LEU A 23 0.13 5.47 13.79
N ALA A 24 -0.42 6.12 14.78
CA ALA A 24 0.20 7.22 15.49
C ALA A 24 0.52 6.78 16.92
N VAL A 25 1.81 6.77 17.26
CA VAL A 25 2.32 6.27 18.54
C VAL A 25 3.04 7.39 19.29
N ASP A 26 2.64 7.61 20.55
CA ASP A 26 3.34 8.49 21.49
C ASP A 26 3.14 7.98 22.93
N THR A 27 4.12 7.25 23.43
CA THR A 27 4.05 6.64 24.77
C THR A 27 4.13 7.66 25.90
N THR A 28 4.49 8.93 25.63
CA THR A 28 4.55 9.97 26.65
C THR A 28 3.17 10.45 27.12
N GLN A 29 2.13 10.12 26.35
CA GLN A 29 0.75 10.54 26.66
C GLN A 29 0.28 10.03 28.04
N ALA A 30 -0.28 10.94 28.85
CA ALA A 30 -0.80 10.60 30.18
C ALA A 30 -2.01 9.65 30.09
N VAL A 31 -2.88 9.86 29.10
CA VAL A 31 -4.04 9.00 28.84
C VAL A 31 -3.57 7.83 27.95
N GLU A 32 -3.74 6.62 28.45
CA GLU A 32 -3.26 5.41 27.76
C GLU A 32 -3.81 5.24 26.33
N ALA A 33 -5.10 5.54 26.14
CA ALA A 33 -5.74 5.46 24.82
C ALA A 33 -5.18 6.45 23.78
N ASN A 34 -4.44 7.46 24.23
CA ASN A 34 -3.79 8.42 23.34
C ASN A 34 -2.37 7.98 22.94
N ARG A 35 -1.83 6.93 23.56
CA ARG A 35 -0.48 6.43 23.25
C ARG A 35 -0.41 5.72 21.91
N ILE A 36 -1.50 5.07 21.50
CA ILE A 36 -1.64 4.44 20.19
C ILE A 36 -2.98 4.84 19.61
N ARG A 37 -2.98 5.49 18.47
CA ARG A 37 -4.17 5.84 17.70
C ARG A 37 -4.07 5.24 16.30
N ILE A 38 -5.17 4.69 15.83
CA ILE A 38 -5.29 4.10 14.49
C ILE A 38 -6.31 4.90 13.72
N TYR A 39 -5.97 5.27 12.49
CA TYR A 39 -6.90 5.92 11.56
C TYR A 39 -7.02 5.06 10.32
N VAL A 40 -8.22 4.96 9.80
CA VAL A 40 -8.51 4.30 8.53
C VAL A 40 -9.29 5.25 7.65
N ASN A 41 -8.77 5.53 6.46
CA ASN A 41 -9.35 6.47 5.51
C ASN A 41 -9.74 7.80 6.18
N GLY A 42 -8.82 8.37 6.96
CA GLY A 42 -8.96 9.63 7.68
C GLY A 42 -9.78 9.60 8.96
N SER A 43 -10.48 8.51 9.24
CA SER A 43 -11.33 8.38 10.44
C SER A 43 -10.61 7.64 11.55
N GLU A 44 -10.64 8.20 12.77
CA GLU A 44 -10.06 7.54 13.94
C GLU A 44 -10.87 6.30 14.32
N VAL A 45 -10.17 5.19 14.55
CA VAL A 45 -10.77 3.96 15.05
C VAL A 45 -11.05 4.12 16.54
N THR A 46 -12.28 3.95 16.95
CA THR A 46 -12.73 4.07 18.34
C THR A 46 -13.25 2.77 18.94
N SER A 47 -13.38 1.71 18.13
CA SER A 47 -13.86 0.40 18.58
C SER A 47 -12.76 -0.65 18.48
N PHE A 48 -12.36 -1.18 19.62
CA PHE A 48 -11.30 -2.15 19.74
C PHE A 48 -11.82 -3.46 20.35
N GLY A 49 -11.37 -4.58 19.81
CA GLY A 49 -11.59 -5.90 20.40
C GLY A 49 -10.56 -6.20 21.49
N THR A 50 -9.36 -5.62 21.36
CA THR A 50 -8.28 -5.67 22.34
C THR A 50 -7.61 -4.30 22.40
N SER A 51 -7.31 -3.82 23.60
CA SER A 51 -6.73 -2.50 23.83
C SER A 51 -5.72 -2.53 24.99
N ASN A 52 -4.65 -3.30 24.85
CA ASN A 52 -3.53 -3.28 25.78
C ASN A 52 -2.53 -2.23 25.30
N TYR A 53 -2.52 -1.09 25.95
CA TYR A 53 -1.64 0.03 25.61
C TYR A 53 -0.30 -0.09 26.35
N PRO A 54 0.82 0.39 25.76
CA PRO A 54 2.11 0.45 26.44
C PRO A 54 2.04 1.34 27.70
N ALA A 55 2.90 1.08 28.66
CA ALA A 55 3.04 1.94 29.82
C ALA A 55 3.47 3.36 29.39
N GLN A 56 3.17 4.36 30.24
CA GLN A 56 3.65 5.71 29.95
C GLN A 56 5.17 5.76 29.93
N ASN A 57 5.73 6.41 28.93
CA ASN A 57 7.18 6.50 28.64
C ASN A 57 7.86 5.14 28.40
N ALA A 58 7.10 4.12 27.98
CA ALA A 58 7.68 2.87 27.57
C ALA A 58 8.46 3.06 26.26
N ASP A 59 9.65 2.48 26.19
CA ASP A 59 10.33 2.26 24.92
C ASP A 59 9.65 1.09 24.20
N THR A 60 9.52 1.20 22.90
CA THR A 60 8.94 0.17 22.04
C THR A 60 10.01 -0.41 21.12
N ASP A 61 9.75 -1.58 20.53
CA ASP A 61 10.67 -2.19 19.56
C ASP A 61 10.65 -1.46 18.19
N VAL A 62 9.73 -0.53 17.99
CA VAL A 62 9.68 0.32 16.79
C VAL A 62 10.79 1.37 16.88
N ASN A 63 11.49 1.60 15.75
CA ASN A 63 12.58 2.57 15.68
C ASN A 63 13.81 2.19 16.51
N THR A 64 14.06 0.90 16.67
CA THR A 64 15.28 0.35 17.30
C THR A 64 16.29 -0.10 16.24
N ALA A 65 17.45 -0.59 16.66
CA ALA A 65 18.45 -1.15 15.76
C ALA A 65 18.14 -2.58 15.28
N ASP A 66 16.98 -3.10 15.63
CA ASP A 66 16.53 -4.43 15.22
C ASP A 66 16.04 -4.46 13.77
N VAL A 67 15.84 -5.66 13.24
CA VAL A 67 15.32 -5.83 11.87
C VAL A 67 13.87 -5.38 11.82
N HIS A 68 13.57 -4.44 10.92
CA HIS A 68 12.22 -4.01 10.60
C HIS A 68 11.81 -4.54 9.22
N LEU A 69 10.58 -4.97 9.07
CA LEU A 69 10.05 -5.57 7.86
C LEU A 69 8.79 -4.82 7.37
N ILE A 70 8.68 -4.64 6.06
CA ILE A 70 7.47 -4.15 5.40
C ILE A 70 6.94 -5.25 4.49
N GLY A 71 5.68 -5.63 4.67
CA GLY A 71 5.05 -6.70 3.90
C GLY A 71 5.39 -8.11 4.36
N SER A 72 5.99 -8.27 5.54
CA SER A 72 6.26 -9.57 6.17
C SER A 72 6.33 -9.41 7.69
N ASP A 73 6.03 -10.50 8.43
CA ASP A 73 6.26 -10.62 9.86
C ASP A 73 7.32 -11.69 10.21
N GLU A 74 8.28 -11.93 9.33
CA GLU A 74 9.17 -13.05 9.24
C GLU A 74 8.57 -14.22 8.45
N GLN A 75 9.43 -15.14 8.02
CA GLN A 75 9.02 -16.24 7.15
C GLN A 75 8.15 -17.27 7.89
N PRO A 76 7.12 -17.82 7.27
CA PRO A 76 6.71 -17.68 5.85
C PRO A 76 5.55 -16.70 5.59
N ASN A 77 5.26 -15.79 6.50
CA ASN A 77 4.07 -14.94 6.43
C ASN A 77 4.36 -13.66 5.62
N TYR A 78 3.88 -13.63 4.39
CA TYR A 78 4.03 -12.50 3.49
C TYR A 78 2.68 -11.82 3.24
N PHE A 79 2.70 -10.51 3.15
CA PHE A 79 1.55 -9.74 2.70
C PHE A 79 1.24 -10.06 1.23
N SER A 80 0.00 -10.42 0.96
CA SER A 80 -0.50 -10.64 -0.40
C SER A 80 -1.44 -9.51 -0.77
N GLY A 81 -0.95 -8.53 -1.52
CA GLY A 81 -1.71 -7.34 -1.89
C GLY A 81 -0.82 -6.29 -2.53
N TYR A 82 -1.36 -5.09 -2.63
CA TYR A 82 -0.65 -3.93 -3.16
C TYR A 82 -0.34 -2.95 -2.03
N LEU A 83 0.89 -2.43 -2.05
CA LEU A 83 1.32 -1.31 -1.21
C LEU A 83 1.58 -0.11 -2.13
N ALA A 84 1.00 1.03 -1.78
CA ALA A 84 1.30 2.26 -2.47
C ALA A 84 2.31 3.05 -1.66
N GLU A 85 2.22 3.95 -0.90
CA GLU A 85 3.28 4.61 -0.16
C GLU A 85 3.43 4.01 1.25
N THR A 86 4.65 4.03 1.77
CA THR A 86 4.91 3.78 3.19
C THR A 86 5.72 4.93 3.75
N VAL A 87 5.17 5.58 4.76
CA VAL A 87 5.74 6.75 5.41
C VAL A 87 6.04 6.41 6.86
N PHE A 88 7.22 6.76 7.33
CA PHE A 88 7.57 6.75 8.74
C PHE A 88 8.04 8.13 9.17
N ILE A 89 7.44 8.64 10.24
CA ILE A 89 7.81 9.91 10.86
C ILE A 89 8.45 9.60 12.22
N ASP A 90 9.71 9.95 12.36
CA ASP A 90 10.47 9.80 13.60
C ASP A 90 10.34 11.06 14.45
N GLY A 91 9.97 10.90 15.71
CA GLY A 91 9.94 11.97 16.70
C GLY A 91 8.65 12.80 16.75
N ALA A 92 7.60 12.44 15.97
CA ALA A 92 6.33 13.15 16.04
C ALA A 92 5.13 12.20 15.88
N GLN A 93 4.10 12.42 16.68
CA GLN A 93 2.80 11.78 16.50
C GLN A 93 1.91 12.68 15.65
N LEU A 94 1.71 12.31 14.37
CA LEU A 94 0.88 13.07 13.44
C LEU A 94 -0.49 12.42 13.25
N ALA A 95 -1.51 13.25 13.02
CA ALA A 95 -2.86 12.79 12.71
C ALA A 95 -3.00 12.41 11.22
N ALA A 96 -4.07 11.69 10.87
CA ALA A 96 -4.34 11.28 9.51
C ALA A 96 -4.36 12.44 8.51
N SER A 97 -4.80 13.64 8.91
CA SER A 97 -4.84 14.84 8.07
C SER A 97 -3.47 15.35 7.62
N SER A 98 -2.37 14.85 8.19
CA SER A 98 -1.02 15.11 7.70
C SER A 98 -0.66 14.27 6.47
N PHE A 99 -1.45 13.23 6.17
CA PHE A 99 -1.16 12.25 5.12
C PHE A 99 -2.27 12.13 4.08
N GLY A 100 -3.43 12.75 4.31
CA GLY A 100 -4.56 12.68 3.41
C GLY A 100 -5.62 13.73 3.73
N GLU A 101 -6.61 13.81 2.85
CA GLU A 101 -7.75 14.72 2.97
C GLU A 101 -9.00 14.11 2.35
N PHE A 102 -10.16 14.62 2.68
CA PHE A 102 -11.39 14.30 1.97
C PHE A 102 -11.48 15.14 0.70
N ASN A 103 -11.57 14.48 -0.45
CA ASN A 103 -11.76 15.17 -1.72
C ASN A 103 -13.12 15.90 -1.70
N GLU A 104 -13.11 17.20 -1.92
CA GLU A 104 -14.29 18.07 -1.82
C GLU A 104 -15.44 17.67 -2.76
N ASN A 105 -15.10 17.09 -3.93
CA ASN A 105 -16.10 16.73 -4.94
C ASN A 105 -16.70 15.35 -4.72
N SER A 106 -15.90 14.38 -4.28
CA SER A 106 -16.34 12.99 -4.14
C SER A 106 -16.63 12.59 -2.69
N GLY A 107 -16.14 13.35 -1.72
CA GLY A 107 -16.20 12.99 -0.31
C GLY A 107 -15.34 11.76 0.07
N ILE A 108 -14.50 11.28 -0.86
CA ILE A 108 -13.63 10.13 -0.63
C ILE A 108 -12.31 10.62 -0.04
N TRP A 109 -11.78 9.87 0.93
CA TRP A 109 -10.46 10.11 1.47
C TRP A 109 -9.38 9.79 0.44
N VAL A 110 -8.46 10.74 0.23
CA VAL A 110 -7.35 10.61 -0.72
C VAL A 110 -6.04 11.00 -0.05
N PRO A 111 -4.92 10.36 -0.40
CA PRO A 111 -3.59 10.78 0.06
C PRO A 111 -3.24 12.16 -0.46
N ILE A 112 -2.43 12.89 0.31
CA ILE A 112 -1.84 14.16 -0.11
C ILE A 112 -0.33 14.03 -0.23
N ASP A 113 0.31 15.07 -0.76
CA ASP A 113 1.77 15.15 -0.78
C ASP A 113 2.35 15.27 0.61
N VAL A 114 3.17 14.32 0.94
CA VAL A 114 3.87 14.25 2.22
C VAL A 114 5.34 14.68 2.13
N SER A 115 5.83 15.03 0.95
CA SER A 115 7.25 15.38 0.73
C SER A 115 7.73 16.58 1.55
N GLY A 116 6.80 17.43 1.99
CA GLY A 116 7.08 18.58 2.85
C GLY A 116 7.06 18.31 4.35
N LEU A 117 6.84 17.09 4.78
CA LEU A 117 6.87 16.73 6.19
C LEU A 117 8.31 16.67 6.73
N THR A 118 8.45 16.87 8.03
CA THR A 118 9.72 16.61 8.72
C THR A 118 9.73 15.13 9.11
N PHE A 119 10.58 14.34 8.45
CA PHE A 119 10.62 12.89 8.65
C PHE A 119 11.38 12.49 9.91
N GLY A 120 12.36 13.28 10.35
CA GLY A 120 13.25 12.92 11.46
C GLY A 120 14.34 11.95 11.01
N THR A 121 15.31 11.71 11.90
CA THR A 121 16.56 11.00 11.54
C THR A 121 16.35 9.60 10.98
N ASN A 122 15.41 8.85 11.52
CA ASN A 122 15.09 7.49 11.09
C ASN A 122 13.83 7.43 10.21
N GLY A 123 13.24 8.58 9.89
CA GLY A 123 12.06 8.67 9.04
C GLY A 123 12.36 8.33 7.59
N PHE A 124 11.34 7.93 6.85
CA PHE A 124 11.47 7.59 5.42
C PHE A 124 10.16 7.78 4.65
N LEU A 125 10.28 7.89 3.35
CA LEU A 125 9.19 7.87 2.38
C LEU A 125 9.51 6.86 1.27
N LEU A 126 8.82 5.73 1.27
CA LEU A 126 8.94 4.73 0.22
C LEU A 126 7.76 4.87 -0.73
N GLN A 127 8.05 5.26 -1.97
CA GLN A 127 7.03 5.42 -3.01
C GLN A 127 6.91 4.19 -3.91
N PHE A 128 7.76 3.18 -3.73
CA PHE A 128 7.79 1.94 -4.51
C PHE A 128 7.89 2.16 -6.02
N LYS A 129 8.63 3.18 -6.43
CA LYS A 129 8.81 3.60 -7.83
C LYS A 129 10.24 3.31 -8.31
N GLY A 130 10.42 3.32 -9.64
CA GLY A 130 11.74 3.19 -10.25
C GLY A 130 12.33 1.79 -10.21
N GLU A 131 13.63 1.66 -10.42
CA GLU A 131 14.33 0.38 -10.46
C GLU A 131 14.57 -0.21 -9.06
N ASN A 132 14.75 0.64 -8.07
CA ASN A 132 14.90 0.25 -6.67
C ASN A 132 13.68 0.68 -5.86
N ILE A 133 12.76 -0.25 -5.65
CA ILE A 133 11.50 0.00 -4.95
C ILE A 133 11.67 0.34 -3.47
N GLY A 134 12.82 0.05 -2.88
CA GLY A 134 13.16 0.40 -1.49
C GLY A 134 13.78 1.78 -1.32
N THR A 135 13.90 2.58 -2.39
CA THR A 135 14.51 3.90 -2.31
C THR A 135 13.71 4.82 -1.40
N ASP A 136 14.40 5.39 -0.40
CA ASP A 136 13.86 6.46 0.42
C ASP A 136 13.91 7.79 -0.33
N THR A 137 12.78 8.46 -0.44
CA THR A 137 12.62 9.76 -1.10
C THR A 137 12.33 10.90 -0.12
N SER A 138 12.40 10.65 1.19
CA SER A 138 12.24 11.67 2.23
C SER A 138 13.38 12.69 2.28
N GLY A 139 14.55 12.31 1.79
CA GLY A 139 15.79 13.07 1.94
C GLY A 139 16.67 12.63 3.12
N GLU A 140 16.17 11.77 4.01
CA GLU A 140 16.94 11.28 5.19
C GLU A 140 17.91 10.14 4.82
N GLY A 141 17.70 9.46 3.70
CA GLY A 141 18.58 8.43 3.17
C GLY A 141 18.39 7.04 3.76
N ASN A 142 17.24 6.79 4.40
CA ASN A 142 16.90 5.51 5.03
C ASN A 142 16.33 4.50 4.02
N THR A 143 17.13 4.16 3.02
CA THR A 143 16.76 3.22 1.94
C THR A 143 16.63 1.79 2.44
N TRP A 144 15.56 1.12 2.03
CA TRP A 144 15.23 -0.25 2.39
C TRP A 144 15.74 -1.25 1.35
N THR A 145 16.11 -2.43 1.79
CA THR A 145 16.50 -3.53 0.89
C THR A 145 15.26 -4.27 0.42
N ALA A 146 15.00 -4.23 -0.88
CA ALA A 146 13.96 -5.04 -1.49
C ALA A 146 14.39 -6.52 -1.52
N ASN A 147 13.60 -7.39 -0.89
CA ASN A 147 13.88 -8.82 -0.87
C ASN A 147 12.91 -9.55 -1.82
N SER A 148 13.46 -10.16 -2.87
CA SER A 148 12.70 -10.88 -3.92
C SER A 148 11.65 -10.03 -4.64
N LEU A 149 11.79 -8.70 -4.60
CA LEU A 149 10.96 -7.74 -5.31
C LEU A 149 11.82 -6.94 -6.28
N GLY A 150 11.28 -6.63 -7.45
CA GLY A 150 11.97 -5.87 -8.48
C GLY A 150 10.98 -5.10 -9.36
N SER A 151 11.45 -4.55 -10.47
CA SER A 151 10.65 -3.73 -11.39
C SER A 151 9.39 -4.43 -11.90
N ASN A 152 9.39 -5.76 -12.01
CA ASN A 152 8.22 -6.54 -12.42
C ASN A 152 7.11 -6.58 -11.37
N ASN A 153 7.39 -6.19 -10.12
CA ASN A 153 6.41 -6.12 -9.06
C ASN A 153 5.78 -4.72 -8.94
N ILE A 154 6.24 -3.75 -9.73
CA ILE A 154 5.69 -2.40 -9.75
C ILE A 154 4.46 -2.39 -10.65
N VAL A 155 3.33 -1.91 -10.11
CA VAL A 155 2.08 -1.71 -10.85
C VAL A 155 1.96 -0.22 -11.16
N ALA A 156 1.44 0.10 -12.34
CA ALA A 156 1.27 1.49 -12.76
C ALA A 156 0.11 2.18 -12.02
N ASP A 157 -0.81 1.40 -11.50
CA ASP A 157 -1.97 1.89 -10.75
C ASP A 157 -1.59 2.21 -9.30
N SER A 158 -1.88 3.41 -8.87
CA SER A 158 -1.57 3.89 -7.52
C SER A 158 -2.68 4.82 -7.03
N CYS A 159 -3.00 4.71 -5.75
CA CYS A 159 -3.94 5.61 -5.08
C CYS A 159 -3.32 6.94 -4.66
N THR A 160 -2.02 7.13 -4.88
CA THR A 160 -1.33 8.36 -4.50
C THR A 160 -1.64 9.48 -5.47
N ASN A 161 -2.12 10.58 -4.94
CA ASN A 161 -2.70 11.68 -5.72
C ASN A 161 -1.65 12.67 -6.23
N LYS A 162 -0.35 12.35 -6.16
CA LYS A 162 0.62 13.38 -6.40
C LYS A 162 1.89 12.99 -7.14
N ASP A 163 1.76 13.11 -8.40
CA ASP A 163 2.78 13.70 -9.25
C ASP A 163 2.05 14.42 -10.37
N SER A 164 2.60 15.54 -10.82
CA SER A 164 2.19 16.28 -12.02
C SER A 164 2.24 15.43 -13.31
N GLU A 165 2.76 14.24 -13.23
CA GLU A 165 2.47 13.16 -14.12
C GLU A 165 1.13 12.58 -13.67
N ALA A 166 0.08 12.98 -14.38
CA ALA A 166 -1.24 12.40 -14.21
C ALA A 166 -1.10 10.90 -14.00
N ILE A 167 -1.31 10.43 -12.77
CA ILE A 167 -1.49 9.02 -12.52
C ILE A 167 -2.84 8.73 -13.13
N THR A 168 -2.81 8.52 -14.41
CA THR A 168 -3.92 7.93 -15.11
C THR A 168 -4.05 6.55 -14.51
N LEU A 169 -5.20 6.27 -13.95
CA LEU A 169 -5.62 4.92 -13.61
C LEU A 169 -5.55 4.09 -14.89
N TYR A 170 -4.39 3.53 -15.16
CA TYR A 170 -4.22 2.62 -16.28
C TYR A 170 -4.78 1.27 -15.84
N PRO A 171 -5.71 0.72 -16.59
CA PRO A 171 -6.10 -0.67 -16.38
C PRO A 171 -4.86 -1.53 -16.55
N ALA A 172 -4.44 -2.18 -15.49
CA ALA A 172 -3.33 -3.13 -15.50
C ALA A 172 -3.86 -4.55 -15.25
N LEU A 173 -3.09 -5.53 -15.66
CA LEU A 173 -3.41 -6.94 -15.43
C LEU A 173 -3.16 -7.30 -13.97
N ASP A 174 -4.09 -8.03 -13.36
CA ASP A 174 -4.00 -8.40 -11.95
C ASP A 174 -2.96 -9.49 -11.71
N SER A 175 -1.91 -9.15 -10.98
CA SER A 175 -0.84 -10.10 -10.64
C SER A 175 -1.20 -11.06 -9.51
N ILE A 176 -2.26 -10.77 -8.75
CA ILE A 176 -2.66 -11.58 -7.59
C ILE A 176 -3.57 -12.73 -8.02
N THR A 177 -4.55 -12.46 -8.89
CA THR A 177 -5.53 -13.48 -9.33
C THR A 177 -5.17 -14.19 -10.63
N LYS A 178 -3.99 -13.88 -11.21
CA LYS A 178 -3.53 -14.53 -12.43
C LYS A 178 -3.23 -16.01 -12.20
N ASN A 179 -3.35 -16.81 -13.27
CA ASN A 179 -2.87 -18.19 -13.27
C ASN A 179 -1.33 -18.23 -13.09
N SER A 180 -0.83 -19.27 -12.44
CA SER A 180 0.61 -19.45 -12.18
C SER A 180 1.46 -19.56 -13.46
N SER A 181 0.88 -20.02 -14.56
CA SER A 181 1.51 -20.12 -15.88
C SER A 181 1.59 -18.78 -16.63
N VAL A 182 1.04 -17.71 -16.06
CA VAL A 182 1.08 -16.38 -16.64
C VAL A 182 2.25 -15.59 -16.07
N ASN A 183 3.08 -15.06 -16.94
CA ASN A 183 4.09 -14.08 -16.58
C ASN A 183 3.61 -12.67 -16.98
N LEU A 184 3.56 -11.76 -16.02
CA LEU A 184 3.24 -10.36 -16.25
C LEU A 184 4.54 -9.55 -16.22
N THR A 185 4.74 -8.72 -17.24
CA THR A 185 5.88 -7.83 -17.38
C THR A 185 5.42 -6.42 -17.75
N ASN A 186 6.33 -5.49 -17.89
CA ASN A 186 6.03 -4.10 -18.26
C ASN A 186 4.96 -3.48 -17.35
N ARG A 187 5.17 -3.53 -16.02
CA ARG A 187 4.23 -3.03 -14.99
C ARG A 187 2.85 -3.64 -15.11
N ASN A 188 2.80 -4.94 -15.35
CA ASN A 188 1.56 -5.71 -15.57
C ASN A 188 0.75 -5.25 -16.80
N LEU A 189 1.39 -4.62 -17.77
CA LEU A 189 0.76 -4.24 -19.03
C LEU A 189 0.98 -5.27 -20.15
N THR A 190 1.86 -6.24 -19.91
CA THR A 190 2.16 -7.31 -20.86
C THR A 190 1.94 -8.67 -20.21
N HIS A 191 1.11 -9.48 -20.84
CA HIS A 191 0.82 -10.87 -20.47
C HIS A 191 1.58 -11.82 -21.39
N THR A 192 2.33 -12.75 -20.82
CA THR A 192 2.97 -13.84 -21.57
C THR A 192 2.57 -15.15 -20.91
N GLY A 193 1.82 -15.97 -21.64
CA GLY A 193 1.51 -17.34 -21.24
C GLY A 193 2.66 -18.27 -21.63
N THR A 194 3.04 -19.18 -20.77
CA THR A 194 3.96 -20.28 -21.09
C THR A 194 3.12 -21.53 -21.36
N ASP A 195 3.08 -21.94 -22.60
CA ASP A 195 2.41 -23.13 -23.13
C ASP A 195 0.93 -23.01 -23.46
N GLY A 196 0.57 -23.73 -24.53
CA GLY A 196 -0.76 -23.86 -25.14
C GLY A 196 -1.89 -24.36 -24.24
N ASP A 197 -1.84 -24.07 -22.97
CA ASP A 197 -2.89 -24.36 -22.02
C ASP A 197 -3.95 -23.25 -22.11
N ILE A 198 -5.18 -23.68 -22.36
CA ILE A 198 -6.38 -22.84 -22.53
C ILE A 198 -6.75 -22.08 -21.25
N ASP A 199 -6.10 -22.35 -20.13
CA ASP A 199 -6.40 -21.77 -18.82
C ASP A 199 -5.45 -20.64 -18.40
N THR A 200 -4.63 -20.09 -19.30
CA THR A 200 -3.80 -18.92 -19.01
C THR A 200 -4.65 -17.65 -19.03
N ASN A 201 -5.37 -17.40 -17.93
CA ASN A 201 -6.18 -16.20 -17.79
C ASN A 201 -5.58 -15.22 -16.78
N THR A 202 -5.83 -13.96 -17.02
CA THR A 202 -5.60 -12.87 -16.07
C THR A 202 -6.74 -11.88 -16.16
N LYS A 203 -7.02 -11.20 -15.08
CA LYS A 203 -8.06 -10.16 -15.03
C LYS A 203 -7.42 -8.79 -15.13
N ILE A 204 -8.20 -7.81 -15.53
CA ILE A 204 -7.84 -6.40 -15.40
C ILE A 204 -8.27 -5.96 -14.00
N ASN A 205 -7.42 -5.23 -13.30
CA ASN A 205 -7.68 -4.71 -11.95
C ASN A 205 -8.63 -3.48 -11.93
N PHE A 206 -9.32 -3.24 -13.02
CA PHE A 206 -10.20 -2.10 -13.21
C PHE A 206 -11.62 -2.57 -13.49
N VAL A 207 -12.58 -2.03 -12.74
CA VAL A 207 -14.01 -2.26 -12.98
C VAL A 207 -14.53 -1.15 -13.88
N LEU A 208 -15.05 -1.53 -15.04
CA LEU A 208 -15.69 -0.58 -15.93
C LEU A 208 -16.95 0.00 -15.24
N PRO A 209 -17.10 1.33 -15.18
CA PRO A 209 -18.33 1.93 -14.67
C PRO A 209 -19.56 1.45 -15.45
N SER A 210 -20.68 1.33 -14.77
CA SER A 210 -21.93 0.84 -15.37
C SER A 210 -22.56 1.81 -16.39
N THR A 211 -22.05 3.04 -16.47
CA THR A 211 -22.56 4.09 -17.36
C THR A 211 -21.40 4.85 -18.01
N GLY A 212 -21.59 5.25 -19.26
CA GLY A 212 -20.58 6.02 -20.02
C GLY A 212 -20.09 5.29 -21.26
N LYS A 213 -19.12 5.88 -21.94
CA LYS A 213 -18.44 5.29 -23.10
C LYS A 213 -16.97 5.14 -22.73
N PHE A 214 -16.45 3.95 -22.87
CA PHE A 214 -15.07 3.62 -22.50
C PHE A 214 -14.36 3.06 -23.74
N TYR A 215 -13.08 3.35 -23.82
CA TYR A 215 -12.19 2.79 -24.83
C TYR A 215 -10.98 2.19 -24.11
N PHE A 216 -10.62 0.99 -24.51
CA PHE A 216 -9.34 0.38 -24.16
C PHE A 216 -8.77 -0.29 -25.40
N GLU A 217 -7.46 -0.39 -25.45
CA GLU A 217 -6.74 -1.04 -26.53
C GLU A 217 -5.97 -2.23 -25.97
N LEU A 218 -6.01 -3.33 -26.71
CA LEU A 218 -5.27 -4.53 -26.40
C LEU A 218 -4.57 -5.02 -27.65
N VAL A 219 -3.25 -5.13 -27.59
CA VAL A 219 -2.43 -5.66 -28.68
C VAL A 219 -2.15 -7.13 -28.39
N ALA A 220 -2.61 -8.01 -29.28
CA ALA A 220 -2.29 -9.43 -29.22
C ALA A 220 -1.17 -9.75 -30.22
N GLU A 221 -0.09 -10.31 -29.69
CA GLU A 221 1.02 -10.81 -30.51
C GLU A 221 1.05 -12.35 -30.40
N GLY A 222 0.98 -13.04 -31.53
CA GLY A 222 1.03 -14.50 -31.57
C GLY A 222 -0.04 -15.14 -32.44
N SER A 223 0.05 -16.46 -32.61
CA SER A 223 -0.79 -17.24 -33.54
C SER A 223 -1.95 -18.01 -32.88
N SER A 224 -2.13 -17.92 -31.57
CA SER A 224 -3.17 -18.63 -30.83
C SER A 224 -4.27 -17.68 -30.36
N GLY A 225 -5.50 -18.17 -30.34
CA GLY A 225 -6.70 -17.36 -30.11
C GLY A 225 -6.68 -16.57 -28.81
N LEU A 226 -7.04 -15.29 -28.89
CA LEU A 226 -7.28 -14.41 -27.77
C LEU A 226 -8.79 -14.46 -27.45
N TYR A 227 -9.12 -14.75 -26.20
CA TYR A 227 -10.49 -14.68 -25.69
C TYR A 227 -10.60 -13.49 -24.73
N LEU A 228 -11.49 -12.55 -25.07
CA LEU A 228 -11.83 -11.43 -24.21
C LEU A 228 -13.20 -11.74 -23.58
N GLY A 229 -13.23 -11.81 -22.25
CA GLY A 229 -14.44 -11.95 -21.47
C GLY A 229 -14.71 -10.69 -20.64
N VAL A 230 -15.99 -10.35 -20.46
CA VAL A 230 -16.48 -9.27 -19.60
C VAL A 230 -17.27 -9.89 -18.45
#